data_4c52f0ca3a9a51131b7ffefe6152744c
#
_entry.id   4c52f0ca3a9a51131b7ffefe6152744c
#
_cell.length_a   1.000
_cell.length_b   1.000
_cell.length_c   1.000
_cell.angle_alpha   90.00
_cell.angle_beta   90.00
_cell.angle_gamma   90.00
#
_symmetry.space_group_name_H-M   'P 1'
#
loop_
_entity.id
_entity.type
_entity.pdbx_description
1 polymer ?
#
loop_
_entity_poly.entity_id
_entity_poly.type
_entity_poly.pdbx_seq_one_letter_code
_entity_poly.pdbx_strand_id
1 'polypeptide(L)'
;KLYSTAGTRFKKLCIQNDLHLLDASVRHLGTDINYIVLENLYAHLKDKVDFFFDTPVNSVTVLENGYAVNCAEESFSCEKCIISVGRSGSKWMERICNELEIPTKSNRVDLGVRVELPAEVFSHLTDELYESKIVYRTQKYGDKVRTFCMNPKGAVVNENTNGIITVNGHSYEDPALQTGNTNFALLVAKHFSEPFKDSNGYGESIARLSNMLGGGVIVQRFGDLIRGRRSTPKRIEESFVTPTLNATPGDLSLVLPKRLLDGIIEMIYALDKVAPGTANDDTLLYGVEVKFYNMEVAVNEQLMSRYDGLYIIGDGS
;
A
#
# COMPACT_ATOMS: atom_id res chain seq x y z
N LYS A 1 3.29 21.08 -4.90
CA LYS A 1 2.63 21.30 -6.21
C LYS A 1 1.31 20.55 -6.27
N LEU A 2 0.36 21.07 -7.07
CA LEU A 2 -0.89 20.36 -7.40
C LEU A 2 -0.73 19.70 -8.77
N TYR A 3 -1.00 18.41 -8.84
CA TYR A 3 -0.93 17.62 -10.06
C TYR A 3 -2.33 17.09 -10.44
N SER A 4 -2.62 17.03 -11.73
CA SER A 4 -3.90 16.49 -12.24
C SER A 4 -3.67 15.66 -13.49
N THR A 5 -4.33 14.51 -13.58
CA THR A 5 -4.32 13.63 -14.74
C THR A 5 -5.40 13.96 -15.77
N ALA A 6 -6.31 14.90 -15.44
CA ALA A 6 -7.41 15.25 -16.32
C ALA A 6 -6.93 15.95 -17.60
N GLY A 7 -7.41 15.48 -18.76
CA GLY A 7 -7.16 16.09 -20.06
C GLY A 7 -5.73 15.95 -20.62
N THR A 8 -4.89 15.09 -20.06
CA THR A 8 -3.51 14.93 -20.52
C THR A 8 -3.39 14.15 -21.82
N ARG A 9 -2.33 14.43 -22.62
CA ARG A 9 -1.96 13.62 -23.80
C ARG A 9 -1.71 12.16 -23.42
N PHE A 10 -1.18 11.93 -22.24
CA PHE A 10 -0.88 10.61 -21.71
C PHE A 10 -2.14 9.77 -21.51
N LYS A 11 -3.27 10.37 -21.08
CA LYS A 11 -4.55 9.64 -20.98
C LYS A 11 -4.96 9.01 -22.31
N LYS A 12 -4.77 9.74 -23.42
CA LYS A 12 -5.03 9.21 -24.77
C LYS A 12 -4.11 8.05 -25.12
N LEU A 13 -2.83 8.16 -24.80
CA LEU A 13 -1.84 7.10 -25.03
C LEU A 13 -2.18 5.83 -24.22
N CYS A 14 -2.61 5.98 -22.97
CA CYS A 14 -3.09 4.85 -22.15
C CYS A 14 -4.27 4.15 -22.83
N ILE A 15 -5.30 4.90 -23.22
CA ILE A 15 -6.49 4.33 -23.89
C ILE A 15 -6.12 3.56 -25.16
N GLN A 16 -5.18 4.05 -25.96
CA GLN A 16 -4.71 3.39 -27.19
C GLN A 16 -4.00 2.05 -26.93
N ASN A 17 -3.56 1.80 -25.68
CA ASN A 17 -2.83 0.61 -25.28
C ASN A 17 -3.56 -0.20 -24.20
N ASP A 18 -4.89 -0.13 -24.13
CA ASP A 18 -5.74 -0.87 -23.18
C ASP A 18 -5.43 -0.58 -21.70
N LEU A 19 -4.80 0.56 -21.43
CA LEU A 19 -4.52 1.07 -20.11
C LEU A 19 -5.54 2.14 -19.73
N HIS A 20 -5.89 2.21 -18.46
CA HIS A 20 -6.80 3.22 -17.94
C HIS A 20 -6.09 4.12 -16.92
N LEU A 21 -5.84 5.38 -17.30
CA LEU A 21 -5.33 6.38 -16.38
C LEU A 21 -6.48 6.92 -15.52
N LEU A 22 -6.37 6.77 -14.21
CA LEU A 22 -7.37 7.30 -13.29
C LEU A 22 -7.29 8.82 -13.22
N ASP A 23 -8.45 9.46 -13.28
CA ASP A 23 -8.56 10.91 -13.06
C ASP A 23 -8.33 11.20 -11.58
N ALA A 24 -7.29 11.96 -11.29
CA ALA A 24 -6.93 12.36 -9.94
C ALA A 24 -6.30 13.73 -9.95
N SER A 25 -6.53 14.47 -8.87
CA SER A 25 -5.77 15.66 -8.51
C SER A 25 -5.12 15.41 -7.19
N VAL A 26 -3.80 15.46 -7.13
CA VAL A 26 -3.04 15.13 -5.92
C VAL A 26 -2.14 16.31 -5.54
N ARG A 27 -2.01 16.53 -4.23
CA ARG A 27 -0.98 17.37 -3.66
C ARG A 27 0.05 16.45 -3.03
N HIS A 28 1.24 16.46 -3.60
CA HIS A 28 2.31 15.63 -3.09
C HIS A 28 3.09 16.34 -1.97
N LEU A 29 3.44 15.56 -0.96
CA LEU A 29 4.31 15.92 0.15
C LEU A 29 5.38 14.83 0.26
N GLY A 30 6.65 15.21 0.33
CA GLY A 30 7.74 14.25 0.54
C GLY A 30 7.61 13.55 1.89
N THR A 31 8.11 12.32 1.98
CA THR A 31 8.07 11.54 3.23
C THR A 31 8.87 12.22 4.34
N ASP A 32 9.93 12.92 3.99
CA ASP A 32 10.79 13.73 4.85
C ASP A 32 10.06 14.91 5.52
N ILE A 33 8.99 15.43 4.89
CA ILE A 33 8.21 16.57 5.41
C ILE A 33 7.07 16.11 6.35
N ASN A 34 6.65 14.85 6.29
CA ASN A 34 5.52 14.35 7.08
C ASN A 34 5.69 14.58 8.60
N TYR A 35 6.91 14.39 9.11
CA TYR A 35 7.19 14.61 10.52
C TYR A 35 6.90 16.07 10.95
N ILE A 36 7.34 17.04 10.16
CA ILE A 36 7.13 18.48 10.42
C ILE A 36 5.63 18.81 10.46
N VAL A 37 4.85 18.23 9.53
CA VAL A 37 3.39 18.43 9.48
C VAL A 37 2.71 17.88 10.74
N LEU A 38 3.10 16.66 11.16
CA LEU A 38 2.56 16.03 12.38
C LEU A 38 2.94 16.81 13.64
N GLU A 39 4.18 17.28 13.73
CA GLU A 39 4.66 18.10 14.86
C GLU A 39 3.88 19.42 14.96
N ASN A 40 3.65 20.11 13.83
CA ASN A 40 2.85 21.32 13.78
C ASN A 40 1.39 21.07 14.17
N LEU A 41 0.81 19.94 13.74
CA LEU A 41 -0.55 19.56 14.10
C LEU A 41 -0.67 19.29 15.61
N TYR A 42 0.29 18.53 16.16
CA TYR A 42 0.34 18.28 17.60
C TYR A 42 0.50 19.58 18.39
N ALA A 43 1.43 20.46 18.01
CA ALA A 43 1.65 21.74 18.64
C ALA A 43 0.40 22.64 18.63
N HIS A 44 -0.43 22.53 17.56
CA HIS A 44 -1.70 23.27 17.48
C HIS A 44 -2.78 22.71 18.43
N LEU A 45 -2.76 21.41 18.69
CA LEU A 45 -3.83 20.71 19.41
C LEU A 45 -3.53 20.49 20.90
N LYS A 46 -2.25 20.41 21.30
CA LYS A 46 -1.82 19.99 22.65
C LYS A 46 -2.44 20.75 23.83
N ASP A 47 -2.80 22.03 23.60
CA ASP A 47 -3.44 22.89 24.62
C ASP A 47 -4.98 22.89 24.52
N LYS A 48 -5.56 22.09 23.62
CA LYS A 48 -7.01 22.04 23.32
C LYS A 48 -7.60 20.65 23.52
N VAL A 49 -6.76 19.64 23.57
CA VAL A 49 -7.16 18.23 23.65
C VAL A 49 -6.24 17.52 24.63
N ASP A 50 -6.80 16.68 25.47
CA ASP A 50 -6.04 15.79 26.35
C ASP A 50 -5.54 14.59 25.52
N PHE A 51 -4.22 14.37 25.53
CA PHE A 51 -3.57 13.27 24.82
C PHE A 51 -3.10 12.21 25.82
N PHE A 52 -3.50 10.98 25.60
CA PHE A 52 -3.07 9.81 26.37
C PHE A 52 -2.22 8.93 25.47
N PHE A 53 -0.90 9.07 25.53
CA PHE A 53 0.06 8.24 24.79
C PHE A 53 0.32 6.94 25.54
N ASP A 54 0.74 5.91 24.82
CA ASP A 54 1.05 4.58 25.38
C ASP A 54 -0.09 3.99 26.24
N THR A 55 -1.33 4.38 25.93
CA THR A 55 -2.53 4.01 26.65
C THR A 55 -3.44 3.15 25.77
N PRO A 56 -3.16 1.85 25.63
CA PRO A 56 -3.95 0.98 24.78
C PRO A 56 -5.36 0.78 25.32
N VAL A 57 -6.35 1.00 24.46
CA VAL A 57 -7.76 0.75 24.78
C VAL A 57 -8.05 -0.75 24.67
N ASN A 58 -8.54 -1.33 25.77
CA ASN A 58 -8.88 -2.75 25.85
C ASN A 58 -10.30 -3.04 25.33
N SER A 59 -11.29 -2.23 25.73
CA SER A 59 -12.67 -2.39 25.30
C SER A 59 -13.44 -1.07 25.28
N VAL A 60 -14.57 -1.07 24.59
CA VAL A 60 -15.54 0.01 24.60
C VAL A 60 -16.87 -0.58 25.09
N THR A 61 -17.42 -0.02 26.16
CA THR A 61 -18.69 -0.47 26.77
C THR A 61 -19.75 0.58 26.51
N VAL A 62 -20.92 0.15 26.05
CA VAL A 62 -22.10 1.01 25.91
C VAL A 62 -22.74 1.20 27.26
N LEU A 63 -22.96 2.43 27.67
CA LEU A 63 -23.64 2.83 28.90
C LEU A 63 -25.06 3.34 28.60
N GLU A 64 -25.85 3.60 29.62
CA GLU A 64 -27.19 4.18 29.50
C GLU A 64 -27.15 5.56 28.79
N ASN A 65 -26.12 6.37 29.09
CA ASN A 65 -25.90 7.69 28.48
C ASN A 65 -24.44 7.82 28.03
N GLY A 66 -24.09 7.15 26.91
CA GLY A 66 -22.74 7.27 26.29
C GLY A 66 -21.92 6.00 26.38
N TYR A 67 -20.62 6.15 26.61
CA TYR A 67 -19.64 5.07 26.48
C TYR A 67 -18.60 5.10 27.57
N ALA A 68 -18.10 3.94 27.97
CA ALA A 68 -16.89 3.79 28.75
C ALA A 68 -15.77 3.23 27.84
N VAL A 69 -14.68 3.96 27.75
CA VAL A 69 -13.45 3.55 27.06
C VAL A 69 -12.49 3.00 28.09
N ASN A 70 -12.28 1.70 28.09
CA ASN A 70 -11.54 1.01 29.15
C ASN A 70 -10.10 0.73 28.71
N CYS A 71 -9.15 1.24 29.46
CA CYS A 71 -7.71 0.98 29.36
C CYS A 71 -7.26 0.03 30.47
N ALA A 72 -5.96 -0.28 30.55
CA ALA A 72 -5.46 -1.22 31.55
C ALA A 72 -5.61 -0.71 32.98
N GLU A 73 -5.36 0.57 33.21
CA GLU A 73 -5.31 1.17 34.56
C GLU A 73 -6.45 2.18 34.83
N GLU A 74 -7.14 2.64 33.77
CA GLU A 74 -8.15 3.69 33.86
C GLU A 74 -9.31 3.49 32.89
N SER A 75 -10.41 4.16 33.12
CA SER A 75 -11.58 4.18 32.25
C SER A 75 -12.09 5.59 32.06
N PHE A 76 -12.38 5.96 30.83
CA PHE A 76 -12.90 7.26 30.45
C PHE A 76 -14.37 7.15 30.06
N SER A 77 -15.22 7.97 30.65
CA SER A 77 -16.63 8.08 30.28
C SER A 77 -16.85 9.25 29.32
N CYS A 78 -17.63 9.04 28.27
CA CYS A 78 -17.93 10.05 27.27
C CYS A 78 -19.34 9.89 26.69
N GLU A 79 -19.95 10.99 26.24
CA GLU A 79 -21.23 10.96 25.55
C GLU A 79 -21.10 10.46 24.10
N LYS A 80 -19.98 10.77 23.48
CA LYS A 80 -19.69 10.38 22.10
C LYS A 80 -18.29 9.77 22.01
N CYS A 81 -18.17 8.68 21.27
CA CYS A 81 -16.92 7.98 21.05
C CYS A 81 -16.61 7.91 19.54
N ILE A 82 -15.39 8.28 19.16
CA ILE A 82 -14.91 8.18 17.78
C ILE A 82 -13.78 7.16 17.74
N ILE A 83 -13.93 6.11 16.93
CA ILE A 83 -12.92 5.09 16.73
C ILE A 83 -12.22 5.34 15.40
N SER A 84 -10.89 5.55 15.43
CA SER A 84 -10.05 5.82 14.28
C SER A 84 -8.71 5.10 14.40
N VAL A 85 -8.73 3.77 14.40
CA VAL A 85 -7.57 2.93 14.74
C VAL A 85 -6.68 2.60 13.54
N GLY A 86 -7.09 2.96 12.34
CA GLY A 86 -6.34 2.68 11.12
C GLY A 86 -6.13 1.18 10.87
N ARG A 87 -5.23 0.86 9.93
CA ARG A 87 -4.97 -0.54 9.51
C ARG A 87 -4.31 -1.39 10.58
N SER A 88 -3.43 -0.81 11.39
CA SER A 88 -2.75 -1.51 12.47
C SER A 88 -3.70 -1.96 13.59
N GLY A 89 -4.82 -1.26 13.78
CA GLY A 89 -5.87 -1.60 14.74
C GLY A 89 -6.92 -2.60 14.21
N SER A 90 -6.75 -3.19 13.02
CA SER A 90 -7.76 -4.06 12.39
C SER A 90 -8.23 -5.20 13.29
N LYS A 91 -7.32 -5.94 13.92
CA LYS A 91 -7.66 -7.07 14.82
C LYS A 91 -8.39 -6.60 16.10
N TRP A 92 -8.00 -5.45 16.63
CA TRP A 92 -8.70 -4.82 17.76
C TRP A 92 -10.11 -4.40 17.33
N MET A 93 -10.24 -3.78 16.18
CA MET A 93 -11.55 -3.34 15.65
C MET A 93 -12.48 -4.52 15.40
N GLU A 94 -11.98 -5.63 14.83
CA GLU A 94 -12.74 -6.86 14.62
C GLU A 94 -13.31 -7.38 15.95
N ARG A 95 -12.49 -7.43 16.99
CA ARG A 95 -12.93 -7.85 18.33
C ARG A 95 -14.00 -6.92 18.88
N ILE A 96 -13.82 -5.60 18.85
CA ILE A 96 -14.80 -4.63 19.33
C ILE A 96 -16.11 -4.73 18.54
N CYS A 97 -16.06 -4.87 17.22
CA CYS A 97 -17.26 -5.06 16.41
C CYS A 97 -18.02 -6.34 16.79
N ASN A 98 -17.29 -7.43 17.03
CA ASN A 98 -17.90 -8.69 17.49
C ASN A 98 -18.53 -8.56 18.89
N GLU A 99 -17.83 -7.94 19.84
CA GLU A 99 -18.33 -7.69 21.21
C GLU A 99 -19.59 -6.80 21.23
N LEU A 100 -19.63 -5.79 20.36
CA LEU A 100 -20.76 -4.86 20.23
C LEU A 100 -21.80 -5.30 19.19
N GLU A 101 -21.63 -6.48 18.58
CA GLU A 101 -22.50 -6.99 17.51
C GLU A 101 -22.67 -6.00 16.33
N ILE A 102 -21.63 -5.21 16.02
CA ILE A 102 -21.63 -4.29 14.88
C ILE A 102 -21.32 -5.09 13.61
N PRO A 103 -22.19 -5.08 12.59
CA PRO A 103 -21.95 -5.84 11.36
C PRO A 103 -20.70 -5.34 10.63
N THR A 104 -19.90 -6.28 10.12
CA THR A 104 -18.70 -6.01 9.32
C THR A 104 -18.71 -6.79 8.03
N LYS A 105 -17.98 -6.29 7.03
CA LYS A 105 -17.72 -7.01 5.78
C LYS A 105 -16.22 -7.16 5.58
N SER A 106 -15.80 -8.31 5.02
CA SER A 106 -14.42 -8.50 4.61
C SER A 106 -14.06 -7.51 3.50
N ASN A 107 -12.93 -6.85 3.64
CA ASN A 107 -12.39 -5.98 2.61
C ASN A 107 -11.41 -6.77 1.72
N ARG A 108 -10.90 -6.11 0.68
CA ARG A 108 -9.89 -6.67 -0.22
C ARG A 108 -8.51 -6.67 0.43
N VAL A 109 -7.59 -7.41 -0.16
CA VAL A 109 -6.15 -7.24 0.01
C VAL A 109 -5.53 -6.97 -1.35
N ASP A 110 -4.59 -6.05 -1.42
CA ASP A 110 -3.82 -5.79 -2.63
C ASP A 110 -2.42 -6.39 -2.46
N LEU A 111 -2.03 -7.22 -3.40
CA LEU A 111 -0.78 -8.00 -3.38
C LEU A 111 0.01 -7.78 -4.66
N GLY A 112 1.32 -7.66 -4.53
CA GLY A 112 2.17 -7.51 -5.69
C GLY A 112 3.63 -7.30 -5.40
N VAL A 113 4.25 -6.49 -6.25
CA VAL A 113 5.68 -6.19 -6.20
C VAL A 113 5.90 -4.68 -6.27
N ARG A 114 7.03 -4.23 -5.77
CA ARG A 114 7.57 -2.92 -6.09
C ARG A 114 8.53 -3.04 -7.26
N VAL A 115 8.32 -2.20 -8.25
CA VAL A 115 9.17 -2.05 -9.44
C VAL A 115 10.16 -0.92 -9.18
N GLU A 116 11.42 -1.12 -9.54
CA GLU A 116 12.44 -0.08 -9.56
C GLU A 116 13.16 -0.09 -10.91
N LEU A 117 13.32 1.07 -11.51
CA LEU A 117 13.91 1.27 -12.82
C LEU A 117 14.47 2.71 -12.93
N PRO A 118 15.30 3.01 -13.95
CA PRO A 118 15.86 4.35 -14.12
C PRO A 118 14.77 5.42 -14.24
N ALA A 119 14.97 6.56 -13.60
CA ALA A 119 14.00 7.65 -13.58
C ALA A 119 13.63 8.15 -14.99
N GLU A 120 14.56 8.06 -15.93
CA GLU A 120 14.39 8.46 -17.32
C GLU A 120 13.25 7.72 -18.03
N VAL A 121 12.98 6.45 -17.65
CA VAL A 121 11.90 5.63 -18.25
C VAL A 121 10.54 6.26 -18.04
N PHE A 122 10.33 6.88 -16.88
CA PHE A 122 9.06 7.51 -16.51
C PHE A 122 9.10 9.04 -16.47
N SER A 123 10.23 9.70 -16.77
CA SER A 123 10.38 11.16 -16.64
C SER A 123 9.33 11.94 -17.42
N HIS A 124 8.99 11.51 -18.65
CA HIS A 124 7.95 12.12 -19.48
C HIS A 124 6.55 12.10 -18.85
N LEU A 125 6.33 11.28 -17.81
CA LEU A 125 5.10 11.18 -17.03
C LEU A 125 5.23 11.87 -15.69
N THR A 126 6.32 11.59 -14.98
CA THR A 126 6.51 12.06 -13.59
C THR A 126 6.80 13.54 -13.51
N ASP A 127 7.36 14.13 -14.56
CA ASP A 127 7.60 15.59 -14.64
C ASP A 127 6.28 16.37 -14.78
N GLU A 128 5.26 15.78 -15.45
CA GLU A 128 3.96 16.39 -15.63
C GLU A 128 2.94 15.99 -14.55
N LEU A 129 2.91 14.69 -14.18
CA LEU A 129 1.84 14.10 -13.37
C LEU A 129 2.29 13.73 -11.97
N TYR A 130 3.59 13.70 -11.71
CA TYR A 130 4.25 13.19 -10.52
C TYR A 130 3.92 11.70 -10.28
N GLU A 131 2.69 11.36 -9.92
CA GLU A 131 2.20 9.99 -9.69
C GLU A 131 1.14 9.63 -10.74
N SER A 132 1.39 8.59 -11.52
CA SER A 132 0.43 8.06 -12.50
C SER A 132 -0.26 6.83 -11.95
N LYS A 133 -1.57 6.93 -11.70
CA LYS A 133 -2.42 5.79 -11.29
C LYS A 133 -3.01 5.13 -12.51
N ILE A 134 -2.35 4.09 -13.00
CA ILE A 134 -2.70 3.35 -14.21
C ILE A 134 -3.30 2.01 -13.82
N VAL A 135 -4.43 1.65 -14.41
CA VAL A 135 -5.09 0.36 -14.25
C VAL A 135 -5.06 -0.40 -15.56
N TYR A 136 -4.73 -1.66 -15.48
CA TYR A 136 -4.78 -2.63 -16.57
C TYR A 136 -5.70 -3.79 -16.19
N ARG A 137 -6.51 -4.25 -17.13
CA ARG A 137 -7.29 -5.48 -16.97
C ARG A 137 -6.60 -6.60 -17.71
N THR A 138 -6.11 -7.60 -16.98
CA THR A 138 -5.38 -8.73 -17.57
C THR A 138 -6.24 -9.48 -18.58
N GLN A 139 -5.65 -9.83 -19.71
CA GLN A 139 -6.34 -10.57 -20.76
C GLN A 139 -6.65 -12.01 -20.33
N LYS A 140 -5.71 -12.64 -19.62
CA LYS A 140 -5.83 -14.04 -19.22
C LYS A 140 -6.87 -14.28 -18.14
N TYR A 141 -6.97 -13.41 -17.14
CA TYR A 141 -7.80 -13.65 -15.96
C TYR A 141 -8.88 -12.58 -15.73
N GLY A 142 -8.83 -11.46 -16.46
CA GLY A 142 -9.72 -10.33 -16.24
C GLY A 142 -9.46 -9.58 -14.92
N ASP A 143 -8.38 -9.90 -14.22
CA ASP A 143 -8.01 -9.24 -12.95
C ASP A 143 -7.55 -7.80 -13.21
N LYS A 144 -7.83 -6.91 -12.28
CA LYS A 144 -7.30 -5.55 -12.32
C LYS A 144 -5.94 -5.50 -11.65
N VAL A 145 -4.94 -5.04 -12.40
CA VAL A 145 -3.61 -4.68 -11.88
C VAL A 145 -3.45 -3.18 -11.97
N ARG A 146 -2.88 -2.57 -10.96
CA ARG A 146 -2.72 -1.11 -10.94
C ARG A 146 -1.33 -0.69 -10.47
N THR A 147 -0.86 0.44 -10.99
CA THR A 147 0.26 1.15 -10.36
C THR A 147 -0.22 1.80 -9.06
N PHE A 148 0.68 1.87 -8.09
CA PHE A 148 0.38 2.50 -6.81
C PHE A 148 1.64 3.12 -6.21
N CYS A 149 1.49 4.25 -5.49
CA CYS A 149 2.57 4.90 -4.77
C CYS A 149 3.85 5.04 -5.62
N MET A 150 3.75 5.80 -6.72
CA MET A 150 4.87 6.10 -7.60
C MET A 150 5.75 7.18 -6.95
N ASN A 151 7.04 6.91 -6.88
CA ASN A 151 8.03 7.76 -6.25
C ASN A 151 9.12 8.11 -7.27
N PRO A 152 8.96 9.23 -8.00
CA PRO A 152 10.01 9.72 -8.89
C PRO A 152 11.28 10.03 -8.11
N LYS A 153 12.42 9.56 -8.60
CA LYS A 153 13.74 9.72 -7.96
C LYS A 153 13.76 9.33 -6.48
N GLY A 154 12.91 8.36 -6.12
CA GLY A 154 12.74 7.87 -4.76
C GLY A 154 13.53 6.59 -4.48
N ALA A 155 13.45 6.11 -3.26
CA ALA A 155 14.09 4.88 -2.81
C ALA A 155 13.07 3.79 -2.47
N VAL A 156 13.44 2.54 -2.73
CA VAL A 156 12.73 1.36 -2.23
C VAL A 156 13.13 1.14 -0.77
N VAL A 157 12.18 0.83 0.09
CA VAL A 157 12.39 0.67 1.54
C VAL A 157 11.66 -0.56 2.09
N ASN A 158 12.13 -1.04 3.23
CA ASN A 158 11.42 -2.03 4.04
C ASN A 158 10.36 -1.37 4.90
N GLU A 159 9.23 -2.05 5.05
CA GLU A 159 8.18 -1.73 6.01
C GLU A 159 8.02 -2.92 6.96
N ASN A 160 8.13 -2.70 8.26
CA ASN A 160 7.94 -3.75 9.27
C ASN A 160 6.63 -3.49 10.02
N THR A 161 5.70 -4.40 9.89
CA THR A 161 4.43 -4.38 10.61
C THR A 161 4.30 -5.65 11.44
N ASN A 162 4.42 -5.53 12.77
CA ASN A 162 4.30 -6.66 13.71
C ASN A 162 5.24 -7.84 13.37
N GLY A 163 6.47 -7.54 12.96
CA GLY A 163 7.48 -8.55 12.61
C GLY A 163 7.33 -9.13 11.20
N ILE A 164 6.39 -8.65 10.40
CA ILE A 164 6.24 -8.99 8.98
C ILE A 164 6.89 -7.89 8.16
N ILE A 165 7.91 -8.25 7.37
CA ILE A 165 8.63 -7.32 6.51
C ILE A 165 8.01 -7.36 5.12
N THR A 166 7.57 -6.20 4.65
CA THR A 166 7.10 -5.97 3.29
C THR A 166 7.91 -4.85 2.64
N VAL A 167 7.75 -4.67 1.33
CA VAL A 167 8.41 -3.59 0.60
C VAL A 167 7.47 -2.39 0.45
N ASN A 168 8.05 -1.19 0.46
CA ASN A 168 7.38 0.07 0.15
C ASN A 168 8.35 1.00 -0.59
N GLY A 169 7.96 2.24 -0.86
CA GLY A 169 8.81 3.26 -1.47
C GLY A 169 8.65 4.61 -0.79
N HIS A 170 9.75 5.36 -0.79
CA HIS A 170 9.78 6.74 -0.31
C HIS A 170 10.15 7.69 -1.44
N SER A 171 9.57 8.86 -1.42
CA SER A 171 9.96 10.02 -2.23
C SER A 171 10.50 11.11 -1.33
N TYR A 172 11.35 11.95 -1.88
CA TYR A 172 12.04 13.00 -1.15
C TYR A 172 11.84 14.35 -1.82
N GLU A 173 11.48 15.37 -1.05
CA GLU A 173 11.50 16.77 -1.51
C GLU A 173 12.93 17.32 -1.55
N ASP A 174 13.80 16.89 -0.62
CA ASP A 174 15.22 17.27 -0.62
C ASP A 174 15.96 16.62 -1.80
N PRO A 175 16.47 17.41 -2.77
CA PRO A 175 17.21 16.90 -3.92
C PRO A 175 18.45 16.07 -3.55
N ALA A 176 19.05 16.32 -2.37
CA ALA A 176 20.23 15.59 -1.91
C ALA A 176 19.92 14.13 -1.53
N LEU A 177 18.65 13.82 -1.24
CA LEU A 177 18.19 12.47 -0.92
C LEU A 177 17.62 11.72 -2.15
N GLN A 178 17.43 12.43 -3.26
CA GLN A 178 16.89 11.84 -4.47
C GLN A 178 17.87 10.86 -5.11
N THR A 179 17.33 9.80 -5.70
CA THR A 179 18.08 8.75 -6.39
C THR A 179 17.98 8.90 -7.92
N GLY A 180 18.75 8.09 -8.66
CA GLY A 180 18.62 7.97 -10.12
C GLY A 180 17.42 7.12 -10.57
N ASN A 181 16.64 6.55 -9.64
CA ASN A 181 15.59 5.60 -9.95
C ASN A 181 14.20 6.15 -9.64
N THR A 182 13.20 5.71 -10.40
CA THR A 182 11.78 5.79 -10.04
C THR A 182 11.33 4.41 -9.57
N ASN A 183 10.51 4.38 -8.52
CA ASN A 183 9.89 3.14 -8.06
C ASN A 183 8.38 3.29 -7.91
N PHE A 184 7.65 2.20 -8.10
CA PHE A 184 6.20 2.13 -7.91
C PHE A 184 5.76 0.70 -7.64
N ALA A 185 4.63 0.54 -6.95
CA ALA A 185 4.03 -0.77 -6.76
C ALA A 185 3.18 -1.18 -7.98
N LEU A 186 3.18 -2.48 -8.29
CA LEU A 186 2.18 -3.14 -9.12
C LEU A 186 1.35 -4.06 -8.23
N LEU A 187 0.08 -3.74 -8.06
CA LEU A 187 -0.80 -4.41 -7.12
C LEU A 187 -2.00 -5.04 -7.82
N VAL A 188 -2.30 -6.27 -7.45
CA VAL A 188 -3.49 -7.02 -7.87
C VAL A 188 -4.45 -7.08 -6.69
N ALA A 189 -5.66 -6.52 -6.85
CA ALA A 189 -6.69 -6.57 -5.82
C ALA A 189 -7.33 -7.97 -5.76
N LYS A 190 -7.41 -8.54 -4.58
CA LYS A 190 -8.11 -9.81 -4.31
C LYS A 190 -9.20 -9.61 -3.27
N HIS A 191 -10.38 -10.10 -3.62
CA HIS A 191 -11.52 -10.22 -2.73
C HIS A 191 -11.80 -11.70 -2.49
N PHE A 192 -12.10 -12.04 -1.26
CA PHE A 192 -12.53 -13.38 -0.90
C PHE A 192 -13.99 -13.35 -0.50
N SER A 193 -14.74 -14.38 -0.95
CA SER A 193 -16.12 -14.60 -0.58
C SER A 193 -16.21 -15.71 0.47
N GLU A 194 -17.39 -15.83 1.10
CA GLU A 194 -17.68 -16.95 1.99
C GLU A 194 -17.24 -18.31 1.39
N PRO A 195 -16.69 -19.23 2.18
CA PRO A 195 -16.47 -19.12 3.64
C PRO A 195 -15.14 -18.44 4.01
N PHE A 196 -14.34 -17.99 3.03
CA PHE A 196 -12.99 -17.43 3.24
C PHE A 196 -13.06 -15.91 3.35
N LYS A 197 -13.04 -15.39 4.57
CA LYS A 197 -13.17 -13.94 4.83
C LYS A 197 -11.85 -13.26 5.16
N ASP A 198 -10.80 -13.99 5.52
CA ASP A 198 -9.55 -13.42 6.03
C ASP A 198 -8.60 -13.03 4.89
N SER A 199 -8.94 -11.92 4.20
CA SER A 199 -8.08 -11.35 3.16
C SER A 199 -6.73 -10.90 3.71
N ASN A 200 -6.70 -10.35 4.92
CA ASN A 200 -5.47 -9.89 5.56
C ASN A 200 -4.57 -11.07 5.93
N GLY A 201 -5.10 -12.15 6.51
CA GLY A 201 -4.36 -13.36 6.81
C GLY A 201 -3.76 -14.01 5.56
N TYR A 202 -4.48 -13.97 4.42
CA TYR A 202 -3.93 -14.41 3.14
C TYR A 202 -2.71 -13.56 2.73
N GLY A 203 -2.82 -12.23 2.81
CA GLY A 203 -1.71 -11.32 2.52
C GLY A 203 -0.52 -11.52 3.47
N GLU A 204 -0.79 -11.66 4.77
CA GLU A 204 0.23 -11.95 5.79
C GLU A 204 0.96 -13.27 5.49
N SER A 205 0.23 -14.32 5.08
CA SER A 205 0.82 -15.62 4.76
C SER A 205 1.82 -15.54 3.61
N ILE A 206 1.51 -14.77 2.56
CA ILE A 206 2.41 -14.55 1.42
C ILE A 206 3.62 -13.72 1.86
N ALA A 207 3.45 -12.69 2.67
CA ALA A 207 4.55 -11.89 3.19
C ALA A 207 5.48 -12.71 4.10
N ARG A 208 4.93 -13.56 4.97
CA ARG A 208 5.71 -14.49 5.81
C ARG A 208 6.49 -15.50 4.97
N LEU A 209 5.90 -16.00 3.87
CA LEU A 209 6.59 -16.90 2.94
C LEU A 209 7.80 -16.19 2.30
N SER A 210 7.64 -14.94 1.86
CA SER A 210 8.74 -14.11 1.37
C SER A 210 9.84 -13.95 2.43
N ASN A 211 9.46 -13.62 3.66
CA ASN A 211 10.41 -13.44 4.77
C ASN A 211 11.15 -14.75 5.10
N MET A 212 10.47 -15.88 5.05
CA MET A 212 11.08 -17.21 5.28
C MET A 212 12.14 -17.53 4.21
N LEU A 213 11.89 -17.20 2.95
CA LEU A 213 12.78 -17.50 1.84
C LEU A 213 13.92 -16.49 1.68
N GLY A 214 13.69 -15.22 1.97
CA GLY A 214 14.63 -14.12 1.75
C GLY A 214 15.19 -13.49 3.02
N GLY A 215 14.74 -13.87 4.20
CA GLY A 215 15.06 -13.18 5.44
C GLY A 215 14.41 -11.78 5.54
N GLY A 216 13.54 -11.44 4.58
CA GLY A 216 12.91 -10.13 4.42
C GLY A 216 12.37 -9.96 3.00
N VAL A 217 12.73 -8.86 2.36
CA VAL A 217 12.37 -8.58 0.96
C VAL A 217 13.28 -9.36 0.00
N ILE A 218 12.66 -9.94 -1.03
CA ILE A 218 13.36 -10.59 -2.15
C ILE A 218 13.43 -9.61 -3.31
N VAL A 219 14.58 -9.55 -4.00
CA VAL A 219 14.76 -8.82 -5.25
C VAL A 219 15.02 -9.77 -6.41
N GLN A 220 14.38 -9.53 -7.56
CA GLN A 220 14.58 -10.30 -8.79
C GLN A 220 14.58 -9.36 -9.99
N ARG A 221 15.51 -9.57 -10.93
CA ARG A 221 15.48 -8.89 -12.24
C ARG A 221 14.31 -9.42 -13.07
N PHE A 222 13.64 -8.55 -13.79
CA PHE A 222 12.51 -8.93 -14.64
C PHE A 222 12.90 -9.98 -15.69
N GLY A 223 14.06 -9.82 -16.33
CA GLY A 223 14.56 -10.80 -17.29
C GLY A 223 14.83 -12.19 -16.69
N ASP A 224 15.25 -12.27 -15.42
CA ASP A 224 15.43 -13.55 -14.75
C ASP A 224 14.07 -14.19 -14.42
N LEU A 225 13.09 -13.41 -13.99
CA LEU A 225 11.72 -13.87 -13.76
C LEU A 225 11.10 -14.47 -15.04
N ILE A 226 11.20 -13.77 -16.16
CA ILE A 226 10.66 -14.24 -17.44
C ILE A 226 11.33 -15.53 -17.92
N ARG A 227 12.62 -15.73 -17.61
CA ARG A 227 13.36 -16.97 -17.91
C ARG A 227 13.13 -18.08 -16.89
N GLY A 228 12.27 -17.87 -15.89
CA GLY A 228 11.95 -18.87 -14.87
C GLY A 228 13.14 -19.23 -13.96
N ARG A 229 14.00 -18.27 -13.65
CA ARG A 229 15.18 -18.50 -12.81
C ARG A 229 15.35 -17.41 -11.76
N ARG A 230 15.91 -17.76 -10.63
CA ARG A 230 16.23 -16.78 -9.57
C ARG A 230 17.30 -15.78 -10.05
N SER A 231 17.25 -14.56 -9.51
CA SER A 231 18.41 -13.67 -9.57
C SER A 231 19.46 -14.10 -8.54
N THR A 232 20.71 -13.82 -8.84
CA THR A 232 21.86 -14.08 -7.94
C THR A 232 22.53 -12.74 -7.59
N PRO A 233 23.31 -12.67 -6.49
CA PRO A 233 24.04 -11.45 -6.15
C PRO A 233 24.83 -10.89 -7.34
N LYS A 234 25.55 -11.75 -8.04
CA LYS A 234 26.33 -11.35 -9.23
C LYS A 234 25.45 -10.71 -10.32
N ARG A 235 24.26 -11.28 -10.63
CA ARG A 235 23.36 -10.71 -11.64
C ARG A 235 22.76 -9.38 -11.25
N ILE A 236 22.51 -9.18 -9.95
CA ILE A 236 22.04 -7.88 -9.43
C ILE A 236 23.18 -6.84 -9.53
N GLU A 237 24.40 -7.23 -9.18
CA GLU A 237 25.59 -6.37 -9.26
C GLU A 237 25.93 -5.97 -10.69
N GLU A 238 25.73 -6.88 -11.67
CA GLU A 238 25.93 -6.64 -13.10
C GLU A 238 24.78 -5.88 -13.77
N SER A 239 23.67 -5.62 -13.05
CA SER A 239 22.52 -4.86 -13.57
C SER A 239 22.85 -3.38 -13.72
N PHE A 240 22.41 -2.75 -14.81
CA PHE A 240 22.58 -1.30 -14.94
C PHE A 240 21.63 -0.51 -13.99
N VAL A 241 20.57 -1.13 -13.48
CA VAL A 241 19.76 -0.54 -12.41
C VAL A 241 20.41 -0.84 -11.08
N THR A 242 20.95 0.18 -10.44
CA THR A 242 21.51 0.06 -9.08
C THR A 242 20.39 0.01 -8.05
N PRO A 243 20.25 -1.09 -7.27
CA PRO A 243 19.21 -1.20 -6.26
C PRO A 243 19.34 -0.12 -5.18
N THR A 244 18.24 0.52 -4.80
CA THR A 244 18.23 1.45 -3.65
C THR A 244 17.97 0.75 -2.32
N LEU A 245 17.43 -0.48 -2.36
CA LEU A 245 17.26 -1.34 -1.18
C LEU A 245 18.20 -2.55 -1.28
N ASN A 246 18.99 -2.78 -0.24
CA ASN A 246 19.75 -4.03 -0.08
C ASN A 246 18.77 -5.16 0.30
N ALA A 247 18.26 -5.87 -0.71
CA ALA A 247 17.33 -6.99 -0.57
C ALA A 247 18.00 -8.31 -1.00
N THR A 248 17.44 -9.44 -0.61
CA THR A 248 17.97 -10.76 -0.95
C THR A 248 17.65 -11.13 -2.39
N PRO A 249 18.65 -11.36 -3.26
CA PRO A 249 18.41 -11.87 -4.62
C PRO A 249 17.75 -13.25 -4.60
N GLY A 250 16.60 -13.39 -5.26
CA GLY A 250 15.82 -14.62 -5.18
C GLY A 250 14.88 -14.85 -6.36
N ASP A 251 13.82 -15.61 -6.11
CA ASP A 251 12.80 -15.99 -7.07
C ASP A 251 11.40 -15.72 -6.52
N LEU A 252 10.74 -14.71 -7.08
CA LEU A 252 9.39 -14.29 -6.71
C LEU A 252 8.31 -15.32 -7.12
N SER A 253 8.62 -16.23 -8.04
CA SER A 253 7.69 -17.31 -8.43
C SER A 253 7.48 -18.34 -7.33
N LEU A 254 8.39 -18.42 -6.35
CA LEU A 254 8.25 -19.27 -5.17
C LEU A 254 7.35 -18.65 -4.09
N VAL A 255 7.03 -17.35 -4.22
CA VAL A 255 6.27 -16.59 -3.22
C VAL A 255 4.90 -16.20 -3.73
N LEU A 256 4.86 -15.58 -4.91
CA LEU A 256 3.61 -15.06 -5.47
C LEU A 256 2.83 -16.17 -6.20
N PRO A 257 1.54 -16.36 -5.88
CA PRO A 257 0.69 -17.25 -6.65
C PRO A 257 0.73 -16.92 -8.14
N LYS A 258 0.77 -17.97 -8.97
CA LYS A 258 0.90 -17.84 -10.43
C LYS A 258 -0.04 -16.82 -11.05
N ARG A 259 -1.31 -16.77 -10.62
CA ARG A 259 -2.31 -15.83 -11.14
C ARG A 259 -1.92 -14.36 -10.90
N LEU A 260 -1.34 -14.06 -9.72
CA LEU A 260 -0.88 -12.71 -9.40
C LEU A 260 0.35 -12.35 -10.23
N LEU A 261 1.29 -13.29 -10.30
CA LEU A 261 2.55 -13.10 -11.04
C LEU A 261 2.30 -12.91 -12.54
N ASP A 262 1.47 -13.74 -13.16
CA ASP A 262 1.08 -13.60 -14.57
C ASP A 262 0.46 -12.21 -14.82
N GLY A 263 -0.43 -11.74 -13.93
CA GLY A 263 -1.07 -10.42 -14.06
C GLY A 263 -0.07 -9.26 -13.95
N ILE A 264 0.91 -9.38 -13.06
CA ILE A 264 2.00 -8.39 -12.91
C ILE A 264 2.86 -8.36 -14.18
N ILE A 265 3.22 -9.52 -14.73
CA ILE A 265 3.99 -9.63 -15.98
C ILE A 265 3.23 -8.99 -17.15
N GLU A 266 1.94 -9.28 -17.32
CA GLU A 266 1.10 -8.65 -18.35
C GLU A 266 1.09 -7.12 -18.20
N MET A 267 0.96 -6.61 -16.95
CA MET A 267 0.97 -5.17 -16.68
C MET A 267 2.31 -4.52 -17.01
N ILE A 268 3.45 -5.18 -16.75
CA ILE A 268 4.78 -4.66 -17.08
C ILE A 268 4.91 -4.49 -18.61
N TYR A 269 4.50 -5.49 -19.39
CA TYR A 269 4.49 -5.38 -20.86
C TYR A 269 3.49 -4.33 -21.36
N ALA A 270 2.36 -4.15 -20.71
CA ALA A 270 1.41 -3.11 -21.07
C ALA A 270 1.97 -1.70 -20.80
N LEU A 271 2.66 -1.53 -19.66
CA LEU A 271 3.33 -0.28 -19.31
C LEU A 271 4.48 0.04 -20.27
N ASP A 272 5.21 -0.96 -20.75
CA ASP A 272 6.32 -0.77 -21.68
C ASP A 272 5.89 -0.09 -23.00
N LYS A 273 4.62 -0.25 -23.40
CA LYS A 273 4.05 0.43 -24.58
C LYS A 273 3.87 1.94 -24.40
N VAL A 274 3.75 2.41 -23.16
CA VAL A 274 3.53 3.83 -22.82
C VAL A 274 4.73 4.47 -22.14
N ALA A 275 5.61 3.63 -21.57
CA ALA A 275 6.88 4.01 -20.96
C ALA A 275 7.94 2.97 -21.37
N PRO A 276 8.49 3.07 -22.59
CA PRO A 276 9.47 2.13 -23.12
C PRO A 276 10.69 1.99 -22.22
N GLY A 277 11.08 0.75 -21.92
CA GLY A 277 12.12 0.39 -20.96
C GLY A 277 11.57 -0.16 -19.64
N THR A 278 10.25 -0.14 -19.43
CA THR A 278 9.62 -0.77 -18.26
C THR A 278 9.84 -2.27 -18.24
N ALA A 279 9.76 -2.96 -19.37
CA ALA A 279 9.98 -4.41 -19.52
C ALA A 279 11.44 -4.77 -19.82
N ASN A 280 12.39 -3.92 -19.43
CA ASN A 280 13.81 -4.23 -19.58
C ASN A 280 14.22 -5.39 -18.66
N ASP A 281 15.16 -6.22 -19.10
CA ASP A 281 15.71 -7.34 -18.34
C ASP A 281 16.24 -6.93 -16.96
N ASP A 282 16.78 -5.73 -16.85
CA ASP A 282 17.38 -5.18 -15.63
C ASP A 282 16.42 -4.40 -14.73
N THR A 283 15.15 -4.25 -15.13
CA THR A 283 14.11 -3.74 -14.23
C THR A 283 14.03 -4.62 -12.98
N LEU A 284 14.12 -4.01 -11.80
CA LEU A 284 14.11 -4.72 -10.52
C LEU A 284 12.70 -4.85 -9.98
N LEU A 285 12.39 -6.04 -9.48
CA LEU A 285 11.13 -6.38 -8.82
C LEU A 285 11.41 -6.79 -7.39
N TYR A 286 10.79 -6.12 -6.44
CA TYR A 286 10.93 -6.44 -5.02
C TYR A 286 9.62 -7.03 -4.50
N GLY A 287 9.69 -8.10 -3.77
CA GLY A 287 8.52 -8.79 -3.21
C GLY A 287 8.66 -9.12 -1.72
N VAL A 288 7.54 -9.03 -1.03
CA VAL A 288 6.24 -8.67 -1.59
C VAL A 288 5.80 -7.30 -1.09
N GLU A 289 5.04 -6.60 -1.90
CA GLU A 289 4.27 -5.46 -1.44
C GLU A 289 2.85 -5.90 -1.14
N VAL A 290 2.38 -5.57 0.06
CA VAL A 290 1.02 -5.88 0.51
C VAL A 290 0.38 -4.59 1.00
N LYS A 291 -0.85 -4.34 0.56
CA LYS A 291 -1.69 -3.30 1.17
C LYS A 291 -2.87 -3.98 1.85
N PHE A 292 -2.80 -3.94 3.17
CA PHE A 292 -3.88 -4.38 4.03
C PHE A 292 -4.95 -3.29 4.12
N TYR A 293 -6.19 -3.70 4.20
CA TYR A 293 -7.31 -2.82 4.47
C TYR A 293 -8.03 -3.33 5.70
N ASN A 294 -8.57 -2.40 6.49
CA ASN A 294 -9.44 -2.78 7.59
C ASN A 294 -10.72 -3.41 7.04
N MET A 295 -11.43 -4.19 7.85
CA MET A 295 -12.78 -4.61 7.50
C MET A 295 -13.67 -3.37 7.32
N GLU A 296 -14.64 -3.45 6.44
CA GLU A 296 -15.66 -2.42 6.28
C GLU A 296 -16.71 -2.59 7.38
N VAL A 297 -16.82 -1.61 8.25
CA VAL A 297 -17.80 -1.60 9.35
C VAL A 297 -19.10 -0.96 8.87
N ALA A 298 -20.23 -1.53 9.24
CA ALA A 298 -21.52 -0.97 8.88
C ALA A 298 -21.78 0.35 9.64
N VAL A 299 -21.73 1.46 8.89
CA VAL A 299 -22.02 2.82 9.39
C VAL A 299 -23.02 3.52 8.48
N ASN A 300 -23.69 4.55 8.98
CA ASN A 300 -24.56 5.42 8.20
C ASN A 300 -23.76 6.53 7.46
N GLU A 301 -24.44 7.41 6.74
CA GLU A 301 -23.83 8.53 6.01
C GLU A 301 -23.06 9.51 6.90
N GLN A 302 -23.34 9.54 8.20
CA GLN A 302 -22.64 10.33 9.21
C GLN A 302 -21.49 9.56 9.86
N LEU A 303 -21.12 8.39 9.36
CA LEU A 303 -20.08 7.48 9.90
C LEU A 303 -20.42 6.97 11.31
N MET A 304 -21.67 6.96 11.69
CA MET A 304 -22.16 6.49 12.97
C MET A 304 -22.58 5.00 12.85
N SER A 305 -22.18 4.20 13.83
CA SER A 305 -22.55 2.79 13.90
C SER A 305 -24.04 2.60 14.27
N ARG A 306 -24.45 1.34 14.54
CA ARG A 306 -25.80 1.06 15.07
C ARG A 306 -26.09 1.70 16.44
N TYR A 307 -25.07 2.17 17.14
CA TYR A 307 -25.18 2.83 18.43
C TYR A 307 -25.08 4.35 18.25
N ASP A 308 -26.02 5.08 18.85
CA ASP A 308 -26.05 6.54 18.79
C ASP A 308 -24.83 7.15 19.50
N GLY A 309 -24.09 8.02 18.80
CA GLY A 309 -22.88 8.64 19.33
C GLY A 309 -21.60 7.81 19.23
N LEU A 310 -21.64 6.58 18.66
CA LEU A 310 -20.46 5.78 18.36
C LEU A 310 -20.11 5.89 16.88
N TYR A 311 -19.03 6.60 16.58
CA TYR A 311 -18.55 6.85 15.21
C TYR A 311 -17.33 6.01 14.88
N ILE A 312 -17.27 5.53 13.65
CA ILE A 312 -16.11 4.79 13.12
C ILE A 312 -15.65 5.50 11.86
N ILE A 313 -14.40 5.98 11.87
CA ILE A 313 -13.86 6.81 10.81
C ILE A 313 -12.50 6.29 10.30
N GLY A 314 -12.13 6.73 9.09
CA GLY A 314 -10.86 6.36 8.47
C GLY A 314 -10.93 5.05 7.71
N ASP A 315 -9.83 4.29 7.72
CA ASP A 315 -9.76 3.00 7.04
C ASP A 315 -10.65 1.97 7.76
N GLY A 316 -11.73 1.55 7.12
CA GLY A 316 -12.72 0.61 7.68
C GLY A 316 -14.12 1.19 7.86
N SER A 317 -14.36 2.43 7.45
CA SER A 317 -15.70 3.04 7.44
C SER A 317 -16.28 3.13 6.05
#